data_cf713e65f79853b56a32023f3bfd3d8a
#
_entry.id   cf713e65f79853b56a32023f3bfd3d8a
#
_cell.length_a   1.000
_cell.length_b   1.000
_cell.length_c   1.000
_cell.angle_alpha   90.00
_cell.angle_beta   90.00
_cell.angle_gamma   90.00
#
_symmetry.space_group_name_H-M   'P 1'
#
loop_
_entity.id
_entity.type
_entity.pdbx_description
1 polymer ?
#
loop_
_entity_poly.entity_id
_entity_poly.type
_entity_poly.pdbx_seq_one_letter_code
_entity_poly.pdbx_strand_id
1 'polypeptide(L)'
;MNKEELIIYISNELNHGRDVDLEYIINGIPYKIKFLANDINKGINMPSIFACPLSENINNQLVVESNNLESGNLQEIIEQGAQTGIRLAQLTRDLPTPIVVPLIPSYEDSPYFQQLSKECFNLSSNDRNYRIDEQLVRIIDKAKFFLQTERGLITKDRIFLNGYSSSGVFAQRFALLHPEIVETACIGGASGSIPIPTEKIAYPIGIANYEDLTGKKFDLESYSKIKFRYYVGEFETQNKSDSRFDDLGNPAPIHDMSYFDRSVPIEVGKQQRETLGTEMFSRVEKTIQILQSLGIDIQHKIMLGRAHNNKIGRAHV
;
A
#
# COMPACT_ATOMS: atom_id res chain seq x y z
N MET A 1 18.22 25.53 -8.27
CA MET A 1 18.46 24.31 -7.46
C MET A 1 18.27 23.11 -8.36
N ASN A 2 19.26 22.26 -8.47
CA ASN A 2 19.12 21.00 -9.22
C ASN A 2 18.33 19.96 -8.40
N LYS A 3 18.06 18.78 -8.98
CA LYS A 3 17.22 17.74 -8.32
C LYS A 3 17.83 17.26 -7.00
N GLU A 4 19.14 17.03 -6.97
CA GLU A 4 19.84 16.52 -5.79
C GLU A 4 19.83 17.55 -4.64
N GLU A 5 20.15 18.81 -4.96
CA GLU A 5 20.06 19.92 -4.02
C GLU A 5 18.65 20.08 -3.44
N LEU A 6 17.61 19.90 -4.26
CA LEU A 6 16.20 19.98 -3.83
C LEU A 6 15.86 18.84 -2.86
N ILE A 7 16.26 17.60 -3.15
CA ILE A 7 16.01 16.45 -2.28
C ILE A 7 16.72 16.64 -0.93
N ILE A 8 17.97 17.10 -0.93
CA ILE A 8 18.72 17.40 0.29
C ILE A 8 18.00 18.49 1.10
N TYR A 9 17.57 19.56 0.45
CA TYR A 9 16.82 20.64 1.10
C TYR A 9 15.52 20.10 1.76
N ILE A 10 14.70 19.37 1.01
CA ILE A 10 13.46 18.79 1.53
C ILE A 10 13.76 17.87 2.71
N SER A 11 14.75 16.97 2.59
CA SER A 11 15.13 16.04 3.66
C SER A 11 15.53 16.78 4.94
N ASN A 12 16.31 17.87 4.81
CA ASN A 12 16.71 18.68 5.95
C ASN A 12 15.51 19.37 6.63
N GLU A 13 14.58 19.93 5.86
CA GLU A 13 13.40 20.58 6.41
C GLU A 13 12.51 19.56 7.14
N LEU A 14 12.25 18.40 6.55
CA LEU A 14 11.46 17.35 7.16
C LEU A 14 12.08 16.81 8.46
N ASN A 15 13.42 16.65 8.50
CA ASN A 15 14.14 16.25 9.72
C ASN A 15 14.03 17.30 10.85
N HIS A 16 13.80 18.57 10.50
CA HIS A 16 13.53 19.64 11.46
C HIS A 16 12.03 19.84 11.76
N GLY A 17 11.18 18.95 11.28
CA GLY A 17 9.73 19.02 11.52
C GLY A 17 9.04 20.12 10.72
N ARG A 18 9.62 20.58 9.61
CA ARG A 18 9.06 21.64 8.78
C ARG A 18 8.54 21.09 7.47
N ASP A 19 7.31 21.46 7.12
CA ASP A 19 6.69 21.15 5.82
C ASP A 19 7.36 21.97 4.70
N VAL A 20 7.41 21.40 3.48
CA VAL A 20 7.90 22.09 2.28
C VAL A 20 6.83 22.11 1.22
N ASP A 21 6.49 23.30 0.72
CA ASP A 21 5.54 23.50 -0.37
C ASP A 21 6.27 23.81 -1.67
N LEU A 22 5.90 23.13 -2.75
CA LEU A 22 6.42 23.34 -4.10
C LEU A 22 5.24 23.42 -5.09
N GLU A 23 5.48 24.12 -6.19
CA GLU A 23 4.63 24.05 -7.37
C GLU A 23 5.37 23.36 -8.50
N TYR A 24 4.74 22.40 -9.16
CA TYR A 24 5.35 21.62 -10.22
C TYR A 24 4.33 21.32 -11.33
N ILE A 25 4.80 21.33 -12.58
CA ILE A 25 3.93 21.02 -13.74
C ILE A 25 4.16 19.54 -14.13
N ILE A 26 3.10 18.76 -14.09
CA ILE A 26 3.10 17.35 -14.52
C ILE A 26 2.16 17.23 -15.74
N ASN A 27 2.70 16.88 -16.90
CA ASN A 27 1.94 16.76 -18.15
C ASN A 27 1.10 18.02 -18.50
N GLY A 28 1.65 19.20 -18.26
CA GLY A 28 0.97 20.48 -18.52
C GLY A 28 -0.04 20.88 -17.43
N ILE A 29 -0.24 20.08 -16.41
CA ILE A 29 -1.13 20.38 -15.29
C ILE A 29 -0.30 20.87 -14.11
N PRO A 30 -0.55 22.07 -13.56
CA PRO A 30 0.11 22.55 -12.37
C PRO A 30 -0.39 21.80 -11.13
N TYR A 31 0.53 21.41 -10.24
CA TYR A 31 0.26 20.79 -8.96
C TYR A 31 0.90 21.61 -7.83
N LYS A 32 0.18 21.77 -6.72
CA LYS A 32 0.77 22.12 -5.44
C LYS A 32 1.21 20.83 -4.76
N ILE A 33 2.48 20.70 -4.47
CA ILE A 33 3.07 19.53 -3.80
C ILE A 33 3.51 19.96 -2.41
N LYS A 34 2.99 19.28 -1.40
CA LYS A 34 3.37 19.44 0.01
C LYS A 34 4.16 18.22 0.46
N PHE A 35 5.39 18.43 0.90
CA PHE A 35 6.13 17.44 1.67
C PHE A 35 5.84 17.73 3.13
N LEU A 36 5.12 16.81 3.76
CA LEU A 36 4.62 16.96 5.13
C LEU A 36 5.58 16.25 6.09
N ALA A 37 6.06 16.99 7.06
CA ALA A 37 6.87 16.45 8.13
C ALA A 37 6.03 15.60 9.10
N ASN A 38 6.72 14.84 9.94
CA ASN A 38 6.12 14.11 11.05
C ASN A 38 5.35 15.08 11.96
N ASP A 39 4.21 14.64 12.46
CA ASP A 39 3.43 15.36 13.46
C ASP A 39 3.15 14.41 14.64
N ILE A 40 4.17 14.26 15.49
CA ILE A 40 4.14 13.31 16.61
C ILE A 40 2.97 13.61 17.55
N ASN A 41 2.61 14.89 17.73
CA ASN A 41 1.48 15.29 18.57
C ASN A 41 0.14 14.79 18.03
N LYS A 42 0.07 14.51 16.74
CA LYS A 42 -1.09 13.91 16.07
C LYS A 42 -0.91 12.42 15.81
N GLY A 43 0.15 11.80 16.33
CA GLY A 43 0.46 10.39 16.12
C GLY A 43 0.82 10.06 14.67
N ILE A 44 1.48 10.99 13.97
CA ILE A 44 2.03 10.80 12.61
C ILE A 44 3.55 10.83 12.75
N ASN A 45 4.18 9.65 12.71
CA ASN A 45 5.62 9.48 12.91
C ASN A 45 6.40 9.31 11.60
N MET A 46 5.72 9.33 10.45
CA MET A 46 6.32 9.25 9.12
C MET A 46 6.00 10.48 8.29
N PRO A 47 6.92 10.95 7.44
CA PRO A 47 6.63 12.01 6.49
C PRO A 47 5.72 11.50 5.37
N SER A 48 5.13 12.42 4.61
CA SER A 48 4.29 12.09 3.46
C SER A 48 4.36 13.16 2.38
N ILE A 49 3.99 12.79 1.15
CA ILE A 49 3.81 13.71 0.04
C ILE A 49 2.32 13.82 -0.22
N PHE A 50 1.85 15.04 -0.33
CA PHE A 50 0.51 15.37 -0.79
C PHE A 50 0.61 16.21 -2.06
N ALA A 51 0.02 15.75 -3.16
CA ALA A 51 0.00 16.47 -4.42
C ALA A 51 -1.43 16.81 -4.80
N CYS A 52 -1.73 18.12 -4.94
CA CYS A 52 -3.02 18.64 -5.29
C CYS A 52 -2.97 19.31 -6.67
N PRO A 53 -3.76 18.85 -7.66
CA PRO A 53 -3.88 19.55 -8.93
C PRO A 53 -4.43 20.97 -8.72
N LEU A 54 -3.93 21.95 -9.50
CA LEU A 54 -4.38 23.33 -9.48
C LEU A 54 -5.37 23.66 -10.61
N SER A 55 -5.81 22.65 -11.37
CA SER A 55 -6.83 22.80 -12.43
C SER A 55 -8.21 23.05 -11.83
N GLU A 56 -9.13 23.57 -12.68
CA GLU A 56 -10.53 23.79 -12.29
C GLU A 56 -11.32 22.48 -12.17
N ASN A 57 -11.05 21.54 -13.08
CA ASN A 57 -11.64 20.21 -13.08
C ASN A 57 -10.76 19.24 -12.27
N ILE A 58 -11.08 19.07 -11.00
CA ILE A 58 -10.40 18.13 -10.10
C ILE A 58 -11.36 17.01 -9.72
N ASN A 59 -10.86 15.78 -9.79
CA ASN A 59 -11.58 14.65 -9.22
C ASN A 59 -11.66 14.80 -7.69
N ASN A 60 -12.82 14.56 -7.13
CA ASN A 60 -13.01 14.58 -5.68
C ASN A 60 -12.60 13.25 -4.99
N GLN A 61 -12.05 12.30 -5.74
CA GLN A 61 -11.49 11.06 -5.23
C GLN A 61 -10.04 11.29 -4.77
N LEU A 62 -9.68 10.88 -3.56
CA LEU A 62 -8.29 10.86 -3.11
C LEU A 62 -7.62 9.54 -3.51
N VAL A 63 -6.48 9.60 -4.18
CA VAL A 63 -5.64 8.43 -4.52
C VAL A 63 -4.51 8.31 -3.52
N VAL A 64 -4.29 7.10 -3.02
CA VAL A 64 -3.22 6.79 -2.05
C VAL A 64 -2.37 5.63 -2.56
N GLU A 65 -1.05 5.78 -2.51
CA GLU A 65 -0.09 4.69 -2.76
C GLU A 65 1.17 4.89 -1.92
N SER A 66 1.60 3.87 -1.20
CA SER A 66 2.85 3.91 -0.43
C SER A 66 4.08 3.70 -1.31
N ASN A 67 5.27 4.06 -0.80
CA ASN A 67 6.55 3.79 -1.47
C ASN A 67 6.90 2.30 -1.47
N ASN A 68 7.76 1.91 -2.41
CA ASN A 68 8.23 0.52 -2.59
C ASN A 68 9.68 0.28 -2.15
N LEU A 69 10.34 1.22 -1.49
CA LEU A 69 11.74 1.07 -1.09
C LEU A 69 11.95 -0.03 -0.07
N GLU A 70 12.96 -0.85 -0.32
CA GLU A 70 13.39 -1.94 0.58
C GLU A 70 14.32 -1.42 1.68
N SER A 71 15.15 -0.47 1.39
CA SER A 71 16.03 0.22 2.32
C SER A 71 16.10 1.68 1.93
N GLY A 72 16.51 2.53 2.82
CA GLY A 72 16.83 3.84 2.37
C GLY A 72 16.90 4.87 3.47
N ASN A 73 17.80 5.80 3.26
CA ASN A 73 17.79 7.06 3.96
C ASN A 73 16.57 7.89 3.51
N LEU A 74 16.27 8.93 4.24
CA LEU A 74 15.12 9.80 3.96
C LEU A 74 15.15 10.39 2.55
N GLN A 75 16.35 10.68 1.99
CA GLN A 75 16.48 11.26 0.65
C GLN A 75 16.02 10.30 -0.44
N GLU A 76 16.42 9.03 -0.36
CA GLU A 76 15.97 7.96 -1.28
C GLU A 76 14.47 7.73 -1.19
N ILE A 77 13.92 7.73 0.02
CA ILE A 77 12.47 7.57 0.26
C ILE A 77 11.70 8.75 -0.33
N ILE A 78 12.18 9.99 -0.18
CA ILE A 78 11.59 11.19 -0.78
C ILE A 78 11.63 11.09 -2.31
N GLU A 79 12.76 10.70 -2.88
CA GLU A 79 12.89 10.56 -4.34
C GLU A 79 11.90 9.54 -4.90
N GLN A 80 11.80 8.38 -4.31
CA GLN A 80 10.85 7.35 -4.75
C GLN A 80 9.39 7.75 -4.53
N GLY A 81 9.08 8.37 -3.39
CA GLY A 81 7.76 8.89 -3.14
C GLY A 81 7.34 9.95 -4.16
N ALA A 82 8.27 10.86 -4.53
CA ALA A 82 8.03 11.83 -5.57
C ALA A 82 7.82 11.18 -6.95
N GLN A 83 8.59 10.16 -7.31
CA GLN A 83 8.40 9.39 -8.54
C GLN A 83 7.04 8.69 -8.56
N THR A 84 6.60 8.13 -7.43
CA THR A 84 5.28 7.52 -7.28
C THR A 84 4.18 8.56 -7.49
N GLY A 85 4.28 9.71 -6.85
CA GLY A 85 3.32 10.81 -7.02
C GLY A 85 3.24 11.30 -8.47
N ILE A 86 4.39 11.49 -9.13
CA ILE A 86 4.44 11.89 -10.57
C ILE A 86 3.77 10.82 -11.44
N ARG A 87 4.05 9.54 -11.21
CA ARG A 87 3.45 8.44 -11.96
C ARG A 87 1.93 8.40 -11.80
N LEU A 88 1.42 8.57 -10.60
CA LEU A 88 -0.02 8.63 -10.33
C LEU A 88 -0.67 9.84 -11.00
N ALA A 89 -0.03 11.03 -10.95
CA ALA A 89 -0.52 12.21 -11.64
C ALA A 89 -0.56 12.02 -13.18
N GLN A 90 0.40 11.28 -13.73
CA GLN A 90 0.39 10.90 -15.16
C GLN A 90 -0.72 9.93 -15.51
N LEU A 91 -1.04 8.98 -14.64
CA LEU A 91 -2.12 8.02 -14.84
C LEU A 91 -3.50 8.68 -14.74
N THR A 92 -3.64 9.71 -13.92
CA THR A 92 -4.90 10.45 -13.71
C THR A 92 -4.98 11.74 -14.54
N ARG A 93 -4.16 11.92 -15.59
CA ARG A 93 -4.05 13.15 -16.38
C ARG A 93 -5.38 13.61 -17.00
N ASP A 94 -6.23 12.69 -17.41
CA ASP A 94 -7.50 12.99 -18.07
C ASP A 94 -8.57 13.45 -17.06
N LEU A 95 -8.40 13.13 -15.79
CA LEU A 95 -9.17 13.62 -14.66
C LEU A 95 -8.23 13.85 -13.46
N PRO A 96 -7.58 15.01 -13.39
CA PRO A 96 -6.56 15.31 -12.37
C PRO A 96 -7.07 15.03 -10.95
N THR A 97 -6.33 14.26 -10.20
CA THR A 97 -6.78 13.69 -8.94
C THR A 97 -5.79 14.02 -7.82
N PRO A 98 -6.24 14.38 -6.61
CA PRO A 98 -5.38 14.55 -5.45
C PRO A 98 -4.72 13.23 -5.05
N ILE A 99 -3.43 13.29 -4.67
CA ILE A 99 -2.60 12.12 -4.42
C ILE A 99 -1.95 12.25 -3.04
N VAL A 100 -1.92 11.14 -2.29
CA VAL A 100 -1.14 10.99 -1.05
C VAL A 100 -0.15 9.85 -1.21
N VAL A 101 1.11 10.11 -0.88
CA VAL A 101 2.16 9.10 -0.82
C VAL A 101 2.77 9.11 0.59
N PRO A 102 2.38 8.19 1.48
CA PRO A 102 3.06 8.03 2.77
C PRO A 102 4.48 7.52 2.52
N LEU A 103 5.46 8.12 3.18
CA LEU A 103 6.88 7.77 3.04
C LEU A 103 7.27 6.81 4.18
N ILE A 104 6.98 5.53 3.98
CA ILE A 104 7.23 4.50 4.98
C ILE A 104 8.71 4.14 4.96
N PRO A 105 9.44 4.34 6.07
CA PRO A 105 10.84 3.97 6.15
C PRO A 105 10.99 2.44 6.16
N SER A 106 11.97 1.96 5.44
CA SER A 106 12.36 0.55 5.39
C SER A 106 13.87 0.43 5.56
N TYR A 107 14.32 -0.57 6.31
CA TYR A 107 15.72 -0.84 6.62
C TYR A 107 16.04 -2.30 6.30
N GLU A 108 17.28 -2.58 5.91
CA GLU A 108 17.72 -3.94 5.54
C GLU A 108 17.46 -4.99 6.63
N ASP A 109 17.64 -4.60 7.89
CA ASP A 109 17.49 -5.50 9.05
C ASP A 109 16.12 -5.40 9.72
N SER A 110 15.20 -4.61 9.18
CA SER A 110 13.90 -4.42 9.81
C SER A 110 12.85 -5.39 9.26
N PRO A 111 11.87 -5.78 10.09
CA PRO A 111 10.67 -6.44 9.60
C PRO A 111 10.02 -5.61 8.47
N TYR A 112 9.28 -6.25 7.58
CA TYR A 112 8.69 -5.63 6.37
C TYR A 112 7.55 -4.65 6.71
N PHE A 113 7.88 -3.56 7.40
CA PHE A 113 6.93 -2.51 7.79
C PHE A 113 6.25 -1.88 6.58
N GLN A 114 7.00 -1.65 5.48
CA GLN A 114 6.43 -1.15 4.23
C GLN A 114 5.42 -2.10 3.58
N GLN A 115 5.27 -3.32 4.11
CA GLN A 115 4.25 -4.27 3.73
C GLN A 115 3.18 -4.43 4.81
N LEU A 116 3.19 -3.58 5.83
CA LEU A 116 2.25 -3.62 6.95
C LEU A 116 2.28 -5.01 7.63
N SER A 117 3.47 -5.43 8.03
CA SER A 117 3.66 -6.69 8.74
C SER A 117 3.08 -6.62 10.15
N LYS A 118 2.81 -7.79 10.77
CA LYS A 118 2.19 -7.84 12.11
C LYS A 118 3.03 -7.17 13.20
N GLU A 119 4.35 -7.05 12.98
CA GLU A 119 5.28 -6.42 13.92
C GLU A 119 4.92 -4.95 14.18
N CYS A 120 4.29 -4.26 13.21
CA CYS A 120 3.80 -2.88 13.38
C CYS A 120 2.84 -2.71 14.57
N PHE A 121 2.18 -3.78 14.99
CA PHE A 121 1.22 -3.75 16.10
C PHE A 121 1.87 -3.94 17.47
N ASN A 122 3.09 -4.50 17.51
CA ASN A 122 3.78 -4.87 18.75
C ASN A 122 4.88 -3.89 19.15
N LEU A 123 5.06 -2.82 18.39
CA LEU A 123 6.05 -1.78 18.69
C LEU A 123 5.57 -0.86 19.81
N SER A 124 6.50 -0.12 20.39
CA SER A 124 6.16 0.98 21.29
C SER A 124 5.40 2.07 20.52
N SER A 125 4.44 2.73 21.18
CA SER A 125 3.69 3.85 20.58
C SER A 125 4.56 5.03 20.13
N ASN A 126 5.79 5.11 20.63
CA ASN A 126 6.77 6.12 20.21
C ASN A 126 7.62 5.66 19.01
N ASP A 127 7.51 4.41 18.60
CA ASP A 127 8.21 3.92 17.41
C ASP A 127 7.55 4.47 16.15
N ARG A 128 8.37 4.92 15.19
CA ARG A 128 7.85 5.49 13.94
C ARG A 128 7.07 4.48 13.08
N ASN A 129 7.33 3.20 13.26
CA ASN A 129 6.65 2.13 12.53
C ASN A 129 5.45 1.55 13.30
N TYR A 130 5.15 2.07 14.51
CA TYR A 130 3.99 1.65 15.28
C TYR A 130 2.70 2.04 14.56
N ARG A 131 1.84 1.06 14.33
CA ARG A 131 0.52 1.26 13.72
C ARG A 131 0.57 2.18 12.49
N ILE A 132 1.43 1.82 11.52
CA ILE A 132 1.56 2.55 10.24
C ILE A 132 0.20 2.69 9.55
N ASP A 133 -0.67 1.71 9.70
CA ASP A 133 -2.05 1.74 9.23
C ASP A 133 -2.83 2.93 9.81
N GLU A 134 -2.82 3.12 11.12
CA GLU A 134 -3.48 4.24 11.78
C GLU A 134 -2.81 5.59 11.46
N GLN A 135 -1.50 5.60 11.27
CA GLN A 135 -0.81 6.81 10.81
C GLN A 135 -1.27 7.23 9.42
N LEU A 136 -1.46 6.27 8.51
CA LEU A 136 -1.97 6.56 7.17
C LEU A 136 -3.40 7.11 7.22
N VAL A 137 -4.27 6.60 8.10
CA VAL A 137 -5.62 7.17 8.31
C VAL A 137 -5.52 8.66 8.64
N ARG A 138 -4.65 9.03 9.61
CA ARG A 138 -4.44 10.44 10.01
C ARG A 138 -3.85 11.30 8.89
N ILE A 139 -2.95 10.74 8.07
CA ILE A 139 -2.40 11.43 6.89
C ILE A 139 -3.51 11.69 5.85
N ILE A 140 -4.39 10.73 5.61
CA ILE A 140 -5.55 10.86 4.73
C ILE A 140 -6.48 11.98 5.23
N ASP A 141 -6.78 12.01 6.53
CA ASP A 141 -7.62 13.05 7.13
C ASP A 141 -6.96 14.44 7.01
N LYS A 142 -5.64 14.54 7.24
CA LYS A 142 -4.87 15.78 7.04
C LYS A 142 -4.94 16.24 5.59
N ALA A 143 -4.82 15.34 4.61
CA ALA A 143 -4.92 15.66 3.19
C ALA A 143 -6.34 16.14 2.81
N LYS A 144 -7.39 15.47 3.28
CA LYS A 144 -8.79 15.89 3.08
C LYS A 144 -9.06 17.27 3.67
N PHE A 145 -8.53 17.54 4.86
CA PHE A 145 -8.62 18.85 5.49
C PHE A 145 -7.96 19.95 4.64
N PHE A 146 -6.76 19.71 4.08
CA PHE A 146 -6.11 20.67 3.17
C PHE A 146 -6.92 20.90 1.89
N LEU A 147 -7.47 19.84 1.30
CA LEU A 147 -8.31 19.97 0.10
C LEU A 147 -9.53 20.84 0.38
N GLN A 148 -10.18 20.64 1.51
CA GLN A 148 -11.34 21.43 1.89
C GLN A 148 -10.97 22.90 2.20
N THR A 149 -9.91 23.13 2.99
CA THR A 149 -9.57 24.47 3.48
C THR A 149 -8.84 25.34 2.45
N GLU A 150 -7.94 24.75 1.66
CA GLU A 150 -7.14 25.50 0.69
C GLU A 150 -7.74 25.53 -0.71
N ARG A 151 -8.60 24.55 -1.05
CA ARG A 151 -9.19 24.39 -2.38
C ARG A 151 -10.72 24.44 -2.42
N GLY A 152 -11.37 24.43 -1.26
CA GLY A 152 -12.83 24.29 -1.20
C GLY A 152 -13.35 22.95 -1.74
N LEU A 153 -12.45 21.96 -1.92
CA LEU A 153 -12.78 20.65 -2.49
C LEU A 153 -13.21 19.68 -1.39
N ILE A 154 -14.46 19.27 -1.43
CA ILE A 154 -14.98 18.19 -0.57
C ILE A 154 -14.72 16.86 -1.28
N THR A 155 -13.84 16.06 -0.71
CA THR A 155 -13.52 14.73 -1.23
C THR A 155 -14.57 13.71 -0.83
N LYS A 156 -14.61 12.59 -1.56
CA LYS A 156 -15.37 11.40 -1.13
C LYS A 156 -14.84 10.90 0.22
N ASP A 157 -15.70 10.25 0.99
CA ASP A 157 -15.33 9.67 2.28
C ASP A 157 -14.34 8.52 2.14
N ARG A 158 -14.51 7.70 1.10
CA ARG A 158 -13.66 6.54 0.82
C ARG A 158 -12.64 6.87 -0.26
N ILE A 159 -11.43 6.29 -0.12
CA ILE A 159 -10.27 6.53 -0.99
C ILE A 159 -10.15 5.50 -2.12
N PHE A 160 -9.40 5.87 -3.15
CA PHE A 160 -8.83 4.93 -4.13
C PHE A 160 -7.42 4.57 -3.66
N LEU A 161 -7.23 3.28 -3.36
CA LEU A 161 -5.94 2.76 -2.89
C LEU A 161 -5.25 2.04 -4.05
N ASN A 162 -4.03 2.44 -4.37
CA ASN A 162 -3.22 1.81 -5.42
C ASN A 162 -1.95 1.23 -4.81
N GLY A 163 -1.43 0.18 -5.42
CA GLY A 163 -0.15 -0.37 -5.02
C GLY A 163 0.39 -1.42 -5.98
N TYR A 164 1.71 -1.52 -6.06
CA TYR A 164 2.39 -2.52 -6.87
C TYR A 164 3.54 -3.15 -6.09
N SER A 165 3.70 -4.48 -6.17
CA SER A 165 4.74 -5.19 -5.45
C SER A 165 4.60 -4.99 -3.92
N SER A 166 5.58 -4.45 -3.25
CA SER A 166 5.56 -4.18 -1.80
C SER A 166 4.42 -3.24 -1.40
N SER A 167 4.19 -2.13 -2.14
CA SER A 167 3.04 -1.26 -1.90
C SER A 167 1.71 -1.93 -2.24
N GLY A 168 1.70 -2.92 -3.14
CA GLY A 168 0.53 -3.77 -3.40
C GLY A 168 0.20 -4.66 -2.19
N VAL A 169 1.22 -5.25 -1.55
CA VAL A 169 1.04 -6.01 -0.30
C VAL A 169 0.53 -5.10 0.81
N PHE A 170 1.09 -3.89 0.94
CA PHE A 170 0.58 -2.89 1.88
C PHE A 170 -0.89 -2.55 1.62
N ALA A 171 -1.24 -2.25 0.36
CA ALA A 171 -2.58 -1.83 -0.02
C ALA A 171 -3.65 -2.88 0.34
N GLN A 172 -3.41 -4.16 0.02
CA GLN A 172 -4.39 -5.21 0.34
C GLN A 172 -4.56 -5.43 1.86
N ARG A 173 -3.48 -5.28 2.65
CA ARG A 173 -3.53 -5.39 4.11
C ARG A 173 -4.17 -4.17 4.75
N PHE A 174 -3.89 -2.99 4.23
CA PHE A 174 -4.56 -1.76 4.66
C PHE A 174 -6.07 -1.84 4.40
N ALA A 175 -6.48 -2.33 3.23
CA ALA A 175 -7.89 -2.55 2.90
C ALA A 175 -8.57 -3.57 3.84
N LEU A 176 -7.84 -4.58 4.34
CA LEU A 176 -8.33 -5.51 5.34
C LEU A 176 -8.50 -4.83 6.72
N LEU A 177 -7.57 -3.96 7.11
CA LEU A 177 -7.54 -3.30 8.42
C LEU A 177 -8.52 -2.13 8.53
N HIS A 178 -8.73 -1.41 7.43
CA HIS A 178 -9.55 -0.18 7.34
C HIS A 178 -10.54 -0.25 6.17
N PRO A 179 -11.41 -1.26 6.14
CA PRO A 179 -12.34 -1.44 5.03
C PRO A 179 -13.32 -0.27 4.87
N GLU A 180 -13.60 0.46 5.95
CA GLU A 180 -14.54 1.56 5.99
C GLU A 180 -14.09 2.78 5.16
N ILE A 181 -12.78 2.94 4.95
CA ILE A 181 -12.25 4.11 4.22
C ILE A 181 -11.76 3.80 2.79
N VAL A 182 -11.80 2.54 2.35
CA VAL A 182 -11.36 2.15 1.00
C VAL A 182 -12.54 1.88 0.09
N GLU A 183 -12.69 2.63 -1.02
CA GLU A 183 -13.70 2.40 -2.06
C GLU A 183 -13.21 1.37 -3.08
N THR A 184 -12.00 1.57 -3.56
CA THR A 184 -11.37 0.70 -4.59
C THR A 184 -9.93 0.44 -4.21
N ALA A 185 -9.49 -0.80 -4.34
CA ALA A 185 -8.10 -1.20 -4.19
C ALA A 185 -7.59 -1.82 -5.50
N CYS A 186 -6.65 -1.12 -6.16
CA CYS A 186 -5.98 -1.60 -7.37
C CYS A 186 -4.60 -2.12 -7.00
N ILE A 187 -4.38 -3.42 -7.14
CA ILE A 187 -3.25 -4.14 -6.55
C ILE A 187 -2.53 -4.95 -7.63
N GLY A 188 -1.28 -4.59 -7.88
CA GLY A 188 -0.44 -5.28 -8.86
C GLY A 188 0.72 -6.02 -8.23
N GLY A 189 1.10 -7.17 -8.80
CA GLY A 189 2.29 -7.93 -8.39
C GLY A 189 2.26 -8.44 -6.95
N ALA A 190 1.09 -8.60 -6.33
CA ALA A 190 0.91 -9.03 -4.95
C ALA A 190 -0.16 -10.12 -4.79
N SER A 191 -0.48 -10.83 -5.86
CA SER A 191 -1.59 -11.79 -5.87
C SER A 191 -1.35 -13.04 -5.01
N GLY A 192 -0.11 -13.37 -4.70
CA GLY A 192 0.22 -14.60 -3.96
C GLY A 192 -0.25 -14.64 -2.50
N SER A 193 -0.60 -13.48 -1.93
CA SER A 193 -0.98 -13.33 -0.52
C SER A 193 -2.25 -12.49 -0.35
N ILE A 194 -3.23 -12.63 -1.23
CA ILE A 194 -4.52 -11.92 -1.15
C ILE A 194 -5.20 -12.28 0.17
N PRO A 195 -5.50 -11.30 1.04
CA PRO A 195 -6.19 -11.55 2.30
C PRO A 195 -7.63 -11.99 2.08
N ILE A 196 -8.12 -12.85 2.96
CA ILE A 196 -9.51 -13.31 2.99
C ILE A 196 -10.10 -13.12 4.40
N PRO A 197 -11.38 -12.74 4.52
CA PRO A 197 -12.03 -12.56 5.82
C PRO A 197 -12.43 -13.91 6.42
N THR A 198 -11.42 -14.71 6.83
CA THR A 198 -11.63 -16.03 7.44
C THR A 198 -10.98 -16.10 8.82
N GLU A 199 -11.71 -16.68 9.78
CA GLU A 199 -11.21 -16.95 11.13
C GLU A 199 -10.30 -18.20 11.20
N LYS A 200 -10.05 -18.87 10.08
CA LYS A 200 -9.15 -20.04 10.01
C LYS A 200 -7.68 -19.67 9.86
N ILE A 201 -7.40 -18.47 9.44
CA ILE A 201 -6.06 -17.99 9.17
C ILE A 201 -5.86 -16.67 9.91
N ALA A 202 -4.68 -16.48 10.51
CA ALA A 202 -4.34 -15.25 11.18
C ALA A 202 -3.91 -14.15 10.19
N TYR A 203 -3.84 -12.91 10.66
CA TYR A 203 -3.24 -11.77 9.93
C TYR A 203 -1.78 -12.11 9.55
N PRO A 204 -1.34 -11.77 8.34
CA PRO A 204 -1.94 -10.85 7.38
C PRO A 204 -2.81 -11.49 6.27
N ILE A 205 -3.09 -12.77 6.33
CA ILE A 205 -3.84 -13.49 5.28
C ILE A 205 -5.32 -13.67 5.66
N GLY A 206 -5.61 -13.76 6.96
CA GLY A 206 -6.96 -13.93 7.47
C GLY A 206 -7.24 -13.00 8.64
N ILE A 207 -8.31 -13.28 9.38
CA ILE A 207 -8.81 -12.44 10.48
C ILE A 207 -8.87 -13.15 11.82
N ALA A 208 -8.28 -14.35 11.98
CA ALA A 208 -8.39 -15.16 13.21
C ALA A 208 -7.92 -14.41 14.49
N ASN A 209 -6.99 -13.51 14.36
CA ASN A 209 -6.46 -12.68 15.46
C ASN A 209 -6.68 -11.17 15.23
N TYR A 210 -7.65 -10.81 14.40
CA TYR A 210 -7.90 -9.42 14.01
C TYR A 210 -8.28 -8.54 15.20
N GLU A 211 -9.19 -9.03 16.04
CA GLU A 211 -9.65 -8.30 17.25
C GLU A 211 -8.52 -8.13 18.27
N ASP A 212 -7.65 -9.14 18.44
CA ASP A 212 -6.48 -9.06 19.31
C ASP A 212 -5.46 -8.00 18.83
N LEU A 213 -5.29 -7.86 17.52
CA LEU A 213 -4.35 -6.90 16.94
C LEU A 213 -4.90 -5.48 16.90
N THR A 214 -6.18 -5.31 16.63
CA THR A 214 -6.78 -4.00 16.33
C THR A 214 -7.63 -3.45 17.46
N GLY A 215 -8.05 -4.30 18.40
CA GLY A 215 -9.05 -3.97 19.42
C GLY A 215 -10.46 -3.80 18.88
N LYS A 216 -10.71 -4.15 17.60
CA LYS A 216 -12.00 -3.98 16.91
C LYS A 216 -12.45 -5.30 16.31
N LYS A 217 -13.75 -5.52 16.21
CA LYS A 217 -14.30 -6.60 15.39
C LYS A 217 -14.15 -6.30 13.91
N PHE A 218 -13.92 -7.35 13.12
CA PHE A 218 -13.82 -7.19 11.67
C PHE A 218 -15.15 -6.72 11.06
N ASP A 219 -15.09 -5.67 10.27
CA ASP A 219 -16.24 -5.11 9.56
C ASP A 219 -16.37 -5.74 8.16
N LEU A 220 -17.00 -6.90 8.10
CA LEU A 220 -17.25 -7.61 6.84
C LEU A 220 -18.17 -6.80 5.92
N GLU A 221 -19.12 -6.03 6.46
CA GLU A 221 -20.04 -5.22 5.65
C GLU A 221 -19.27 -4.14 4.86
N SER A 222 -18.39 -3.39 5.52
CA SER A 222 -17.53 -2.40 4.84
C SER A 222 -16.54 -3.06 3.89
N TYR A 223 -15.95 -4.19 4.27
CA TYR A 223 -15.02 -4.93 3.44
C TYR A 223 -15.67 -5.44 2.14
N SER A 224 -16.90 -5.93 2.21
CA SER A 224 -17.64 -6.42 1.04
C SER A 224 -18.01 -5.33 0.03
N LYS A 225 -17.97 -4.06 0.44
CA LYS A 225 -18.21 -2.89 -0.44
C LYS A 225 -16.97 -2.44 -1.20
N ILE A 226 -15.79 -3.00 -0.91
CA ILE A 226 -14.54 -2.65 -1.61
C ILE A 226 -14.53 -3.29 -2.99
N LYS A 227 -14.16 -2.51 -4.01
CA LYS A 227 -13.90 -3.01 -5.37
C LYS A 227 -12.44 -3.39 -5.50
N PHE A 228 -12.13 -4.67 -5.56
CA PHE A 228 -10.76 -5.15 -5.73
C PHE A 228 -10.41 -5.36 -7.20
N ARG A 229 -9.27 -4.84 -7.61
CA ARG A 229 -8.71 -4.97 -8.95
C ARG A 229 -7.29 -5.48 -8.86
N TYR A 230 -7.11 -6.80 -9.02
CA TYR A 230 -5.81 -7.44 -8.97
C TYR A 230 -5.26 -7.67 -10.37
N TYR A 231 -3.96 -7.45 -10.53
CA TYR A 231 -3.26 -7.82 -11.75
C TYR A 231 -1.87 -8.37 -11.44
N VAL A 232 -1.41 -9.31 -12.27
CA VAL A 232 -0.14 -10.00 -12.13
C VAL A 232 0.44 -10.29 -13.50
N GLY A 233 1.76 -10.25 -13.65
CA GLY A 233 2.43 -10.66 -14.87
C GLY A 233 2.40 -12.19 -15.02
N GLU A 234 2.24 -12.68 -16.24
CA GLU A 234 2.24 -14.11 -16.54
C GLU A 234 3.50 -14.81 -15.99
N PHE A 235 4.65 -14.19 -16.14
CA PHE A 235 5.93 -14.75 -15.69
C PHE A 235 6.26 -14.51 -14.20
N GLU A 236 5.46 -13.74 -13.50
CA GLU A 236 5.60 -13.59 -12.04
C GLU A 236 5.22 -14.86 -11.28
N THR A 237 4.39 -15.66 -11.89
CA THR A 237 3.72 -16.81 -11.27
C THR A 237 4.56 -18.08 -11.27
N GLN A 238 5.56 -18.14 -12.15
CA GLN A 238 6.32 -19.36 -12.37
C GLN A 238 7.42 -19.63 -11.36
N ASN A 239 7.91 -18.61 -10.61
CA ASN A 239 9.13 -18.76 -9.82
C ASN A 239 9.07 -18.18 -8.39
N LYS A 240 7.90 -17.74 -7.91
CA LYS A 240 7.77 -17.14 -6.57
C LYS A 240 6.71 -17.81 -5.71
N SER A 241 6.40 -19.06 -6.00
CA SER A 241 5.64 -19.89 -5.10
C SER A 241 6.52 -20.13 -3.87
N ASP A 242 6.00 -19.87 -2.76
CA ASP A 242 6.34 -20.27 -1.41
C ASP A 242 7.68 -21.01 -1.22
N SER A 243 8.81 -20.38 -1.58
CA SER A 243 10.15 -20.91 -1.34
C SER A 243 10.48 -21.12 0.15
N ARG A 244 9.57 -20.70 1.05
CA ARG A 244 9.67 -20.99 2.48
C ARG A 244 9.37 -22.44 2.86
N PHE A 245 8.76 -23.18 1.93
CA PHE A 245 8.40 -24.56 2.17
C PHE A 245 8.98 -25.43 1.04
N ASP A 246 9.50 -26.60 1.41
CA ASP A 246 9.88 -27.60 0.45
C ASP A 246 8.63 -28.29 -0.16
N ASP A 247 8.86 -29.19 -1.12
CA ASP A 247 7.79 -29.94 -1.79
C ASP A 247 6.95 -30.81 -0.83
N LEU A 248 7.46 -31.04 0.37
CA LEU A 248 6.79 -31.81 1.45
C LEU A 248 6.03 -30.90 2.42
N GLY A 249 6.11 -29.56 2.24
CA GLY A 249 5.48 -28.60 3.12
C GLY A 249 6.28 -28.28 4.39
N ASN A 250 7.57 -28.67 4.49
CA ASN A 250 8.43 -28.29 5.59
C ASN A 250 9.00 -26.87 5.35
N PRO A 251 9.28 -26.10 6.43
CA PRO A 251 9.92 -24.79 6.28
C PRO A 251 11.27 -24.90 5.56
N ALA A 252 11.46 -24.16 4.47
CA ALA A 252 12.73 -24.05 3.79
C ALA A 252 13.76 -23.30 4.67
N PRO A 253 15.08 -23.52 4.45
CA PRO A 253 16.11 -22.73 5.10
C PRO A 253 15.91 -21.24 4.87
N ILE A 254 16.20 -20.41 5.89
CA ILE A 254 15.92 -18.97 5.89
C ILE A 254 16.54 -18.24 4.68
N HIS A 255 17.71 -18.70 4.20
CA HIS A 255 18.39 -18.09 3.04
C HIS A 255 17.72 -18.37 1.69
N ASP A 256 16.78 -19.33 1.62
CA ASP A 256 16.00 -19.64 0.41
C ASP A 256 14.64 -18.93 0.39
N MET A 257 14.33 -18.12 1.42
CA MET A 257 13.05 -17.42 1.53
C MET A 257 12.95 -16.31 0.49
N SER A 258 11.89 -16.31 -0.32
CA SER A 258 11.62 -15.22 -1.24
C SER A 258 11.20 -13.96 -0.51
N TYR A 259 11.47 -12.80 -1.12
CA TYR A 259 11.14 -11.50 -0.57
C TYR A 259 9.65 -11.36 -0.16
N PHE A 260 8.74 -11.88 -0.95
CA PHE A 260 7.30 -11.79 -0.68
C PHE A 260 6.84 -12.58 0.55
N ASP A 261 7.55 -13.63 0.88
CA ASP A 261 7.13 -14.54 1.94
C ASP A 261 7.59 -14.10 3.33
N ARG A 262 8.62 -13.25 3.39
CA ARG A 262 9.19 -12.82 4.67
C ARG A 262 8.24 -11.97 5.52
N SER A 263 7.27 -11.29 4.90
CA SER A 263 6.27 -10.48 5.61
C SER A 263 5.09 -11.29 6.16
N VAL A 264 5.00 -12.58 5.84
CA VAL A 264 3.97 -13.51 6.35
C VAL A 264 4.65 -14.46 7.33
N PRO A 265 4.21 -14.55 8.59
CA PRO A 265 4.76 -15.51 9.53
C PRO A 265 4.63 -16.96 9.03
N ILE A 266 5.63 -17.80 9.28
CA ILE A 266 5.68 -19.20 8.81
C ILE A 266 4.39 -19.94 9.16
N GLU A 267 3.90 -19.79 10.38
CA GLU A 267 2.68 -20.46 10.85
C GLU A 267 1.43 -20.01 10.07
N VAL A 268 1.34 -18.72 9.74
CA VAL A 268 0.27 -18.19 8.91
C VAL A 268 0.38 -18.73 7.48
N GLY A 269 1.60 -18.84 6.95
CA GLY A 269 1.85 -19.46 5.64
C GLY A 269 1.39 -20.93 5.60
N LYS A 270 1.63 -21.72 6.66
CA LYS A 270 1.08 -23.08 6.76
C LYS A 270 -0.45 -23.10 6.76
N GLN A 271 -1.09 -22.28 7.59
CA GLN A 271 -2.55 -22.14 7.62
C GLN A 271 -3.11 -21.80 6.25
N GLN A 272 -2.43 -20.89 5.52
CA GLN A 272 -2.81 -20.51 4.15
C GLN A 272 -2.76 -21.71 3.21
N ARG A 273 -1.66 -22.49 3.23
CA ARG A 273 -1.51 -23.67 2.36
C ARG A 273 -2.52 -24.76 2.67
N GLU A 274 -2.76 -25.05 3.93
CA GLU A 274 -3.78 -26.00 4.37
C GLU A 274 -5.19 -25.60 3.92
N THR A 275 -5.50 -24.30 3.97
CA THR A 275 -6.82 -23.78 3.63
C THR A 275 -7.01 -23.58 2.13
N LEU A 276 -6.02 -23.01 1.45
CA LEU A 276 -6.13 -22.53 0.07
C LEU A 276 -5.37 -23.39 -0.95
N GLY A 277 -4.46 -24.25 -0.51
CA GLY A 277 -3.64 -25.11 -1.37
C GLY A 277 -2.19 -24.61 -1.50
N THR A 278 -1.34 -25.49 -2.04
CA THR A 278 0.11 -25.26 -2.14
C THR A 278 0.49 -24.45 -3.37
N GLU A 279 -0.17 -24.71 -4.49
CA GLU A 279 0.11 -24.06 -5.76
C GLU A 279 -0.42 -22.62 -5.80
N MET A 280 0.42 -21.67 -6.20
CA MET A 280 0.10 -20.26 -6.16
C MET A 280 -1.16 -19.91 -6.99
N PHE A 281 -1.27 -20.41 -8.22
CA PHE A 281 -2.44 -20.15 -9.05
C PHE A 281 -3.72 -20.72 -8.44
N SER A 282 -3.68 -21.97 -8.01
CA SER A 282 -4.83 -22.61 -7.37
C SER A 282 -5.25 -21.85 -6.12
N ARG A 283 -4.29 -21.31 -5.35
CA ARG A 283 -4.58 -20.46 -4.19
C ARG A 283 -5.29 -19.17 -4.61
N VAL A 284 -4.77 -18.48 -5.62
CA VAL A 284 -5.35 -17.23 -6.12
C VAL A 284 -6.77 -17.46 -6.60
N GLU A 285 -6.99 -18.48 -7.42
CA GLU A 285 -8.33 -18.84 -7.93
C GLU A 285 -9.30 -19.14 -6.79
N LYS A 286 -8.87 -19.96 -5.83
CA LYS A 286 -9.69 -20.33 -4.66
C LYS A 286 -9.99 -19.11 -3.78
N THR A 287 -9.00 -18.22 -3.59
CA THR A 287 -9.20 -16.97 -2.87
C THR A 287 -10.23 -16.09 -3.57
N ILE A 288 -10.13 -15.92 -4.88
CA ILE A 288 -11.08 -15.15 -5.67
C ILE A 288 -12.50 -15.74 -5.55
N GLN A 289 -12.65 -17.07 -5.67
CA GLN A 289 -13.92 -17.76 -5.51
C GLN A 289 -14.52 -17.51 -4.12
N ILE A 290 -13.71 -17.58 -3.04
CA ILE A 290 -14.16 -17.29 -1.69
C ILE A 290 -14.65 -15.85 -1.60
N LEU A 291 -13.87 -14.86 -2.08
CA LEU A 291 -14.25 -13.46 -2.01
C LEU A 291 -15.52 -13.16 -2.81
N GLN A 292 -15.65 -13.74 -4.01
CA GLN A 292 -16.86 -13.62 -4.83
C GLN A 292 -18.08 -14.26 -4.15
N SER A 293 -17.91 -15.40 -3.47
CA SER A 293 -19.00 -16.04 -2.71
C SER A 293 -19.51 -15.20 -1.54
N LEU A 294 -18.68 -14.28 -1.04
CA LEU A 294 -19.03 -13.28 -0.03
C LEU A 294 -19.64 -12.00 -0.63
N GLY A 295 -19.89 -11.97 -1.94
CA GLY A 295 -20.45 -10.82 -2.63
C GLY A 295 -19.44 -9.69 -2.90
N ILE A 296 -18.14 -9.95 -2.75
CA ILE A 296 -17.10 -8.94 -2.95
C ILE A 296 -16.83 -8.76 -4.45
N ASP A 297 -16.82 -7.52 -4.93
CA ASP A 297 -16.46 -7.17 -6.31
C ASP A 297 -14.94 -7.29 -6.49
N ILE A 298 -14.48 -8.46 -6.92
CA ILE A 298 -13.08 -8.74 -7.20
C ILE A 298 -12.87 -9.14 -8.65
N GLN A 299 -11.91 -8.49 -9.30
CA GLN A 299 -11.42 -8.86 -10.63
C GLN A 299 -9.93 -9.16 -10.55
N HIS A 300 -9.51 -10.23 -11.20
CA HIS A 300 -8.10 -10.60 -11.32
C HIS A 300 -7.72 -10.73 -12.78
N LYS A 301 -6.63 -10.11 -13.20
CA LYS A 301 -6.14 -10.12 -14.58
C LYS A 301 -4.68 -10.60 -14.64
N ILE A 302 -4.44 -11.62 -15.45
CA ILE A 302 -3.08 -12.03 -15.80
C ILE A 302 -2.65 -11.23 -17.04
N MET A 303 -1.53 -10.53 -16.93
CA MET A 303 -0.95 -9.72 -18.00
C MET A 303 0.02 -10.56 -18.82
N LEU A 304 -0.45 -11.05 -19.97
CA LEU A 304 0.31 -11.93 -20.85
C LEU A 304 1.64 -11.30 -21.33
N GLY A 305 2.70 -12.10 -21.37
CA GLY A 305 4.03 -11.66 -21.80
C GLY A 305 4.72 -10.70 -20.82
N ARG A 306 4.23 -10.56 -19.59
CA ARG A 306 4.80 -9.66 -18.59
C ARG A 306 5.42 -10.41 -17.43
N ALA A 307 6.57 -9.90 -16.97
CA ALA A 307 7.22 -10.29 -15.73
C ALA A 307 6.94 -9.22 -14.64
N HIS A 308 7.49 -9.42 -13.47
CA HIS A 308 7.40 -8.48 -12.36
C HIS A 308 8.12 -7.16 -12.70
N ASN A 309 7.41 -6.22 -13.33
CA ASN A 309 7.94 -4.90 -13.63
C ASN A 309 6.84 -3.82 -13.58
N ASN A 310 7.23 -2.63 -13.13
CA ASN A 310 6.33 -1.46 -12.98
C ASN A 310 5.74 -0.93 -14.31
N LYS A 311 6.15 -1.47 -15.47
CA LYS A 311 5.62 -1.06 -16.78
C LYS A 311 4.21 -1.58 -17.03
N ILE A 312 3.72 -2.51 -16.20
CA ILE A 312 2.35 -3.03 -16.29
C ILE A 312 1.32 -1.93 -15.98
N GLY A 313 1.61 -1.02 -15.06
CA GLY A 313 0.73 0.08 -14.69
C GLY A 313 0.51 1.17 -15.75
N ARG A 314 1.11 1.05 -16.94
CA ARG A 314 0.89 1.97 -18.05
C ARG A 314 -0.21 1.54 -19.03
N ALA A 315 -0.76 0.36 -18.86
CA ALA A 315 -1.80 -0.16 -19.74
C ALA A 315 -3.08 -0.41 -18.92
N HIS A 316 -4.02 0.50 -19.07
CA HIS A 316 -5.42 0.34 -18.68
C HIS A 316 -5.75 0.52 -17.19
N VAL A 317 -5.83 1.76 -16.78
CA VAL A 317 -6.84 2.19 -15.80
C VAL A 317 -7.91 2.97 -16.54
#